data_4431f20cce9db2662a4d0e7e32e6d389
#
_entry.id   4431f20cce9db2662a4d0e7e32e6d389
#
_cell.length_a   1.000
_cell.length_b   1.000
_cell.length_c   1.000
_cell.angle_alpha   90.00
_cell.angle_beta   90.00
_cell.angle_gamma   90.00
#
_symmetry.space_group_name_H-M   'P 1'
#
loop_
_entity.id
_entity.type
_entity.pdbx_description
1 polymer ?
#
loop_
_entity_poly.entity_id
_entity_poly.type
_entity_poly.pdbx_seq_one_letter_code
_entity_poly.pdbx_strand_id
1 'polypeptide(L)'
;MRHESRRTERRAALVPEDARKLIAQGVRVTVEESPQRAFADHAYADAGCVIAPQGSWGSRCPATDYVLGLKELAEEPTELTHRHIFFGHAYKGQVEAPRLLRRFEAGGGTLLDLEYLLDADGHRVVAFGYWAGYAGASLAVLRHRGALTAPLAPSSQEELRGRLAPGRRVGGVTAVVIGADGRAGRGACDALSTAGIEPTRWGRDDTRCLDRDALLAHDILVNAIGSCRPVPPLLTKAELDDERRRLSVIADVTCDVGSELNALPVYDHVTDWVRPVERLCRDSRPLDVIAIDNLPSLVPAEASRAFSADLWPLLLTLREGSEVWERCRGAFRNAVASLGARG
;
A
#
# COMPACT_ATOMS: atom_id res chain seq x y z
N MET A 1 -2.42 19.11 -5.08
CA MET A 1 -2.68 17.64 -5.06
C MET A 1 -3.56 17.29 -6.26
N ARG A 2 -3.13 16.34 -7.08
CA ARG A 2 -3.86 15.90 -8.28
C ARG A 2 -4.96 14.89 -7.98
N HIS A 3 -5.87 14.71 -8.93
CA HIS A 3 -6.79 13.58 -8.98
C HIS A 3 -6.05 12.28 -9.32
N GLU A 4 -6.52 11.14 -8.78
CA GLU A 4 -5.98 9.82 -9.10
C GLU A 4 -6.78 9.16 -10.24
N SER A 5 -6.10 8.66 -11.27
CA SER A 5 -6.75 8.07 -12.45
C SER A 5 -7.31 6.67 -12.19
N ARG A 6 -6.72 5.92 -11.25
CA ARG A 6 -7.14 4.56 -10.89
C ARG A 6 -8.50 4.59 -10.18
N ARG A 7 -9.52 3.97 -10.72
CA ARG A 7 -10.89 4.00 -10.20
C ARG A 7 -11.05 3.51 -8.76
N THR A 8 -10.22 2.57 -8.34
CA THR A 8 -10.24 2.02 -6.96
C THR A 8 -9.39 2.85 -5.99
N GLU A 9 -8.65 3.88 -6.46
CA GLU A 9 -7.87 4.74 -5.59
C GLU A 9 -8.75 5.84 -5.00
N ARG A 10 -9.08 5.70 -3.73
CA ARG A 10 -9.93 6.64 -2.98
C ARG A 10 -9.17 7.40 -1.91
N ARG A 11 -7.92 7.00 -1.64
CA ARG A 11 -7.07 7.67 -0.67
C ARG A 11 -6.66 9.06 -1.17
N ALA A 12 -6.27 9.90 -0.22
CA ALA A 12 -5.66 11.20 -0.46
C ALA A 12 -4.25 11.23 0.15
N ALA A 13 -3.29 11.79 -0.55
CA ALA A 13 -1.94 12.01 -0.02
C ALA A 13 -1.92 13.08 1.09
N LEU A 14 -2.85 14.01 1.02
CA LEU A 14 -3.02 15.09 2.00
C LEU A 14 -4.51 15.22 2.33
N VAL A 15 -4.86 15.14 3.60
CA VAL A 15 -6.26 15.32 4.06
C VAL A 15 -6.56 16.80 4.32
N PRO A 16 -7.86 17.22 4.34
CA PRO A 16 -8.23 18.62 4.55
C PRO A 16 -7.64 19.25 5.81
N GLU A 17 -7.61 18.50 6.92
CA GLU A 17 -7.09 18.95 8.20
C GLU A 17 -5.59 19.31 8.13
N ASP A 18 -4.80 18.50 7.42
CA ASP A 18 -3.36 18.72 7.24
C ASP A 18 -3.07 19.74 6.15
N ALA A 19 -3.91 19.84 5.13
CA ALA A 19 -3.87 20.94 4.16
C ALA A 19 -4.03 22.31 4.85
N ARG A 20 -4.97 22.42 5.80
CA ARG A 20 -5.15 23.61 6.63
C ARG A 20 -3.88 23.96 7.42
N LYS A 21 -3.19 22.94 7.97
CA LYS A 21 -1.92 23.17 8.71
C LYS A 21 -0.83 23.72 7.77
N LEU A 22 -0.71 23.16 6.55
CA LEU A 22 0.24 23.68 5.54
C LEU A 22 -0.08 25.13 5.16
N ILE A 23 -1.36 25.44 4.95
CA ILE A 23 -1.81 26.79 4.60
C ILE A 23 -1.50 27.77 5.74
N ALA A 24 -1.69 27.38 6.98
CA ALA A 24 -1.33 28.18 8.15
C ALA A 24 0.18 28.47 8.24
N GLN A 25 1.02 27.65 7.59
CA GLN A 25 2.48 27.87 7.45
C GLN A 25 2.84 28.62 6.15
N GLY A 26 1.87 29.23 5.46
CA GLY A 26 2.10 30.01 4.26
C GLY A 26 2.24 29.20 2.97
N VAL A 27 1.95 27.91 2.98
CA VAL A 27 1.97 27.07 1.78
C VAL A 27 0.64 27.22 1.03
N ARG A 28 0.69 27.58 -0.25
CA ARG A 28 -0.49 27.55 -1.11
C ARG A 28 -0.79 26.12 -1.54
N VAL A 29 -1.99 25.62 -1.24
CA VAL A 29 -2.44 24.29 -1.60
C VAL A 29 -3.57 24.36 -2.61
N THR A 30 -3.35 23.76 -3.78
CA THR A 30 -4.39 23.56 -4.81
C THR A 30 -4.74 22.09 -4.87
N VAL A 31 -6.03 21.78 -4.93
CA VAL A 31 -6.56 20.41 -4.96
C VAL A 31 -7.46 20.25 -6.17
N GLU A 32 -7.20 19.26 -7.00
CA GLU A 32 -8.09 18.93 -8.12
C GLU A 32 -9.37 18.27 -7.63
N GLU A 33 -10.49 18.59 -8.26
CA GLU A 33 -11.77 17.92 -8.09
C GLU A 33 -11.61 16.40 -8.28
N SER A 34 -12.24 15.61 -7.41
CA SER A 34 -12.12 14.16 -7.47
C SER A 34 -13.36 13.48 -6.87
N PRO A 35 -14.29 12.99 -7.71
CA PRO A 35 -15.54 12.38 -7.24
C PRO A 35 -15.32 11.07 -6.48
N GLN A 36 -14.17 10.44 -6.64
CA GLN A 36 -13.85 9.16 -5.99
C GLN A 36 -13.07 9.31 -4.69
N ARG A 37 -12.51 10.49 -4.38
CA ARG A 37 -11.72 10.70 -3.17
C ARG A 37 -12.57 10.54 -1.91
N ALA A 38 -12.01 9.94 -0.86
CA ALA A 38 -12.69 9.72 0.41
C ALA A 38 -13.08 11.02 1.14
N PHE A 39 -12.47 12.14 0.75
CA PHE A 39 -12.76 13.48 1.29
C PHE A 39 -13.35 14.34 0.18
N ALA A 40 -14.50 14.91 0.45
CA ALA A 40 -15.21 15.75 -0.52
C ALA A 40 -14.43 17.05 -0.82
N ASP A 41 -14.56 17.55 -2.04
CA ASP A 41 -13.83 18.75 -2.49
C ASP A 41 -14.16 19.98 -1.65
N HIS A 42 -15.41 20.14 -1.18
CA HIS A 42 -15.79 21.24 -0.28
C HIS A 42 -15.02 21.21 1.05
N ALA A 43 -14.66 20.05 1.60
CA ALA A 43 -13.87 19.98 2.82
C ALA A 43 -12.46 20.57 2.64
N TYR A 44 -11.89 20.45 1.43
CA TYR A 44 -10.63 21.12 1.10
C TYR A 44 -10.83 22.63 0.89
N ALA A 45 -11.93 23.05 0.27
CA ALA A 45 -12.25 24.48 0.14
C ALA A 45 -12.41 25.13 1.54
N ASP A 46 -13.12 24.46 2.45
CA ASP A 46 -13.30 24.90 3.86
C ASP A 46 -11.97 24.91 4.64
N ALA A 47 -11.01 24.10 4.22
CA ALA A 47 -9.65 24.12 4.76
C ALA A 47 -8.80 25.28 4.20
N GLY A 48 -9.28 26.03 3.20
CA GLY A 48 -8.59 27.14 2.55
C GLY A 48 -7.83 26.75 1.27
N CYS A 49 -8.03 25.56 0.75
CA CYS A 49 -7.43 25.13 -0.52
C CYS A 49 -8.13 25.78 -1.71
N VAL A 50 -7.38 26.02 -2.77
CA VAL A 50 -7.94 26.37 -4.09
C VAL A 50 -8.40 25.07 -4.76
N ILE A 51 -9.66 25.02 -5.21
CA ILE A 51 -10.17 23.88 -5.97
C ILE A 51 -9.94 24.12 -7.47
N ALA A 52 -9.43 23.12 -8.17
CA ALA A 52 -9.14 23.17 -9.59
C ALA A 52 -9.82 21.99 -10.32
N PRO A 53 -10.15 22.13 -11.60
CA PRO A 53 -10.73 21.05 -12.37
C PRO A 53 -9.84 19.80 -12.40
N GLN A 54 -10.45 18.63 -12.44
CA GLN A 54 -9.77 17.34 -12.58
C GLN A 54 -8.83 17.34 -13.78
N GLY A 55 -7.59 16.85 -13.61
CA GLY A 55 -6.59 16.73 -14.66
C GLY A 55 -5.96 18.04 -15.11
N SER A 56 -6.23 19.15 -14.44
CA SER A 56 -5.74 20.48 -14.83
C SER A 56 -4.29 20.77 -14.42
N TRP A 57 -3.65 19.91 -13.64
CA TRP A 57 -2.29 20.14 -13.14
C TRP A 57 -1.27 20.39 -14.25
N GLY A 58 -1.37 19.68 -15.38
CA GLY A 58 -0.43 19.81 -16.50
C GLY A 58 -0.47 21.18 -17.20
N SER A 59 -1.60 21.87 -17.16
CA SER A 59 -1.80 23.16 -17.84
C SER A 59 -1.90 24.35 -16.89
N ARG A 60 -2.27 24.13 -15.62
CA ARG A 60 -2.53 25.20 -14.65
C ARG A 60 -1.51 25.30 -13.53
N CYS A 61 -0.77 24.22 -13.25
CA CYS A 61 0.26 24.23 -12.23
C CYS A 61 1.54 24.87 -12.79
N PRO A 62 2.12 25.88 -12.14
CA PRO A 62 3.43 26.40 -12.54
C PRO A 62 4.51 25.30 -12.45
N ALA A 63 5.44 25.25 -13.40
CA ALA A 63 6.51 24.24 -13.41
C ALA A 63 7.41 24.27 -12.15
N THR A 64 7.41 25.39 -11.42
CA THR A 64 8.13 25.56 -10.15
C THR A 64 7.44 24.90 -8.96
N ASP A 65 6.17 24.55 -9.09
CA ASP A 65 5.37 23.98 -8.02
C ASP A 65 5.52 22.45 -7.97
N TYR A 66 5.03 21.84 -6.90
CA TYR A 66 5.04 20.38 -6.71
C TYR A 66 3.66 19.81 -7.03
N VAL A 67 3.64 18.70 -7.77
CA VAL A 67 2.43 17.91 -8.06
C VAL A 67 2.39 16.69 -7.16
N LEU A 68 1.52 16.72 -6.16
CA LEU A 68 1.37 15.64 -5.19
C LEU A 68 0.29 14.65 -5.64
N GLY A 69 0.59 13.37 -5.64
CA GLY A 69 -0.32 12.26 -5.91
C GLY A 69 0.07 11.00 -5.16
N LEU A 70 -0.58 9.87 -5.46
CA LEU A 70 -0.29 8.57 -4.86
C LEU A 70 0.11 7.52 -5.87
N LYS A 71 -0.64 7.36 -6.95
CA LYS A 71 -0.47 6.29 -7.93
C LYS A 71 0.09 6.81 -9.26
N GLU A 72 0.18 5.94 -10.22
CA GLU A 72 0.72 6.19 -11.55
C GLU A 72 0.10 7.42 -12.24
N LEU A 73 0.90 8.08 -13.05
CA LEU A 73 0.46 9.15 -13.92
C LEU A 73 -0.20 8.57 -15.18
N ALA A 74 -1.17 9.31 -15.73
CA ALA A 74 -1.67 9.06 -17.08
C ALA A 74 -0.52 9.12 -18.10
N GLU A 75 -0.71 8.56 -19.30
CA GLU A 75 0.31 8.55 -20.35
C GLU A 75 0.69 9.94 -20.82
N GLU A 76 -0.28 10.84 -20.85
CA GLU A 76 -0.07 12.25 -21.16
C GLU A 76 0.03 13.13 -19.90
N PRO A 77 0.82 14.22 -19.95
CA PRO A 77 1.71 14.62 -21.04
C PRO A 77 2.94 13.72 -21.16
N THR A 78 3.48 13.57 -22.38
CA THR A 78 4.69 12.77 -22.63
C THR A 78 5.95 13.37 -22.04
N GLU A 79 5.98 14.71 -21.85
CA GLU A 79 7.07 15.44 -21.22
C GLU A 79 6.62 15.97 -19.86
N LEU A 80 7.30 15.54 -18.80
CA LEU A 80 6.98 15.93 -17.44
C LEU A 80 7.91 17.05 -16.96
N THR A 81 7.39 18.26 -16.87
CA THR A 81 8.16 19.46 -16.52
C THR A 81 8.14 19.78 -15.03
N HIS A 82 7.18 19.24 -14.28
CA HIS A 82 6.96 19.53 -12.85
C HIS A 82 7.79 18.63 -11.93
N ARG A 83 7.85 19.00 -10.66
CA ARG A 83 8.33 18.14 -9.57
C ARG A 83 7.16 17.33 -9.03
N HIS A 84 7.17 16.02 -9.27
CA HIS A 84 6.12 15.14 -8.86
C HIS A 84 6.49 14.36 -7.59
N ILE A 85 5.53 14.22 -6.67
CA ILE A 85 5.64 13.46 -5.42
C ILE A 85 4.57 12.38 -5.46
N PHE A 86 4.94 11.12 -5.65
CA PHE A 86 4.03 9.96 -5.65
C PHE A 86 4.82 8.63 -5.60
N PHE A 87 4.14 7.50 -5.47
CA PHE A 87 4.75 6.17 -5.56
C PHE A 87 4.97 5.82 -7.03
N GLY A 88 6.16 6.11 -7.54
CA GLY A 88 6.49 5.94 -8.95
C GLY A 88 6.87 4.53 -9.35
N HIS A 89 7.29 3.70 -8.40
CA HIS A 89 7.76 2.34 -8.63
C HIS A 89 8.80 2.25 -9.76
N ALA A 90 9.74 3.23 -9.80
CA ALA A 90 10.58 3.44 -10.98
C ALA A 90 12.04 3.03 -10.82
N TYR A 91 12.48 2.52 -9.64
CA TYR A 91 13.91 2.37 -9.36
C TYR A 91 14.34 0.92 -9.06
N LYS A 92 13.42 -0.06 -9.14
CA LYS A 92 13.70 -1.48 -8.84
C LYS A 92 13.60 -2.39 -10.08
N GLY A 93 13.77 -1.84 -11.28
CA GLY A 93 13.72 -2.62 -12.51
C GLY A 93 12.31 -2.99 -12.99
N GLN A 94 11.28 -2.28 -12.52
CA GLN A 94 9.91 -2.46 -13.01
C GLN A 94 9.82 -2.18 -14.52
N VAL A 95 8.99 -2.93 -15.23
CA VAL A 95 8.90 -2.92 -16.71
C VAL A 95 8.61 -1.52 -17.26
N GLU A 96 7.70 -0.78 -16.66
CA GLU A 96 7.30 0.57 -17.10
C GLU A 96 8.24 1.70 -16.62
N ALA A 97 9.18 1.39 -15.72
CA ALA A 97 10.08 2.37 -15.14
C ALA A 97 10.89 3.18 -16.17
N PRO A 98 11.50 2.57 -17.22
CA PRO A 98 12.24 3.34 -18.21
C PRO A 98 11.37 4.34 -18.96
N ARG A 99 10.12 3.99 -19.26
CA ARG A 99 9.15 4.87 -19.93
C ARG A 99 8.85 6.10 -19.09
N LEU A 100 8.55 5.89 -17.80
CA LEU A 100 8.27 6.98 -16.88
C LEU A 100 9.48 7.90 -16.70
N LEU A 101 10.66 7.34 -16.48
CA LEU A 101 11.88 8.13 -16.27
C LEU A 101 12.26 8.97 -17.49
N ARG A 102 12.11 8.43 -18.72
CA ARG A 102 12.34 9.20 -19.97
C ARG A 102 11.39 10.39 -20.12
N ARG A 103 10.15 10.31 -19.64
CA ARG A 103 9.21 11.44 -19.63
C ARG A 103 9.71 12.58 -18.74
N PHE A 104 10.30 12.25 -17.59
CA PHE A 104 10.93 13.26 -16.72
C PHE A 104 12.21 13.82 -17.32
N GLU A 105 13.03 12.98 -17.93
CA GLU A 105 14.26 13.40 -18.63
C GLU A 105 13.94 14.37 -19.77
N ALA A 106 12.95 14.05 -20.60
CA ALA A 106 12.53 14.87 -21.72
C ALA A 106 11.96 16.23 -21.29
N GLY A 107 11.16 16.26 -20.23
CA GLY A 107 10.54 17.49 -19.72
C GLY A 107 11.40 18.28 -18.72
N GLY A 108 12.51 17.73 -18.25
CA GLY A 108 13.35 18.36 -17.22
C GLY A 108 12.72 18.38 -15.82
N GLY A 109 11.65 17.62 -15.60
CA GLY A 109 10.99 17.49 -14.31
C GLY A 109 11.74 16.56 -13.35
N THR A 110 11.14 16.29 -12.20
CA THR A 110 11.75 15.45 -11.16
C THR A 110 10.71 14.55 -10.50
N LEU A 111 11.04 13.28 -10.32
CA LEU A 111 10.25 12.36 -9.49
C LEU A 111 10.83 12.29 -8.07
N LEU A 112 10.03 12.68 -7.10
CA LEU A 112 10.25 12.42 -5.68
C LEU A 112 9.41 11.20 -5.30
N ASP A 113 9.99 10.02 -5.50
CA ASP A 113 9.28 8.77 -5.26
C ASP A 113 9.12 8.51 -3.77
N LEU A 114 7.87 8.41 -3.31
CA LEU A 114 7.54 8.19 -1.90
C LEU A 114 8.05 6.86 -1.34
N GLU A 115 8.37 5.88 -2.20
CA GLU A 115 9.06 4.66 -1.76
C GLU A 115 10.49 4.93 -1.27
N TYR A 116 11.11 6.00 -1.77
CA TYR A 116 12.48 6.41 -1.45
C TYR A 116 12.54 7.63 -0.53
N LEU A 117 11.41 7.98 0.08
CA LEU A 117 11.38 8.94 1.17
C LEU A 117 11.80 8.21 2.45
N LEU A 118 13.12 8.12 2.64
CA LEU A 118 13.75 7.28 3.67
C LEU A 118 14.40 8.13 4.76
N ASP A 119 14.39 7.63 6.00
CA ASP A 119 15.17 8.16 7.10
C ASP A 119 16.67 7.80 6.96
N ALA A 120 17.48 8.13 7.99
CA ALA A 120 18.91 7.83 8.00
C ALA A 120 19.21 6.32 8.03
N ASP A 121 18.30 5.53 8.58
CA ASP A 121 18.43 4.07 8.70
C ASP A 121 17.88 3.31 7.48
N GLY A 122 17.37 4.05 6.47
CA GLY A 122 16.80 3.48 5.25
C GLY A 122 15.37 2.99 5.39
N HIS A 123 14.66 3.36 6.45
CA HIS A 123 13.25 3.04 6.60
C HIS A 123 12.38 4.11 5.93
N ARG A 124 11.31 3.67 5.27
CA ARG A 124 10.31 4.59 4.71
C ARG A 124 9.65 5.40 5.81
N VAL A 125 9.68 6.73 5.69
CA VAL A 125 9.06 7.63 6.69
C VAL A 125 7.55 7.74 6.50
N VAL A 126 7.03 7.52 5.28
CA VAL A 126 5.59 7.51 4.98
C VAL A 126 5.19 6.19 4.33
N ALA A 127 4.09 5.60 4.76
CA ALA A 127 3.58 4.36 4.17
C ALA A 127 2.14 4.06 4.61
N PHE A 128 1.43 3.30 3.80
CA PHE A 128 0.08 2.80 4.10
C PHE A 128 0.08 1.43 4.79
N GLY A 129 1.25 0.92 5.19
CA GLY A 129 1.41 -0.48 5.60
C GLY A 129 0.46 -0.93 6.71
N TYR A 130 0.26 -0.13 7.77
CA TYR A 130 -0.64 -0.49 8.85
C TYR A 130 -2.05 -0.85 8.34
N TRP A 131 -2.62 0.00 7.51
CA TRP A 131 -3.97 -0.22 6.96
C TRP A 131 -4.02 -1.31 5.90
N ALA A 132 -2.90 -1.59 5.22
CA ALA A 132 -2.79 -2.77 4.36
C ALA A 132 -2.91 -4.06 5.17
N GLY A 133 -2.16 -4.16 6.27
CA GLY A 133 -2.23 -5.31 7.18
C GLY A 133 -3.60 -5.45 7.84
N TYR A 134 -4.16 -4.35 8.34
CA TYR A 134 -5.48 -4.35 8.97
C TYR A 134 -6.57 -4.83 8.00
N ALA A 135 -6.61 -4.28 6.78
CA ALA A 135 -7.58 -4.68 5.77
C ALA A 135 -7.37 -6.13 5.31
N GLY A 136 -6.12 -6.54 5.02
CA GLY A 136 -5.81 -7.90 4.57
C GLY A 136 -6.23 -8.96 5.60
N ALA A 137 -5.86 -8.78 6.86
CA ALA A 137 -6.27 -9.68 7.94
C ALA A 137 -7.78 -9.67 8.16
N SER A 138 -8.43 -8.51 8.06
CA SER A 138 -9.90 -8.41 8.13
C SER A 138 -10.58 -9.26 7.07
N LEU A 139 -10.12 -9.16 5.81
CA LEU A 139 -10.66 -9.96 4.71
C LEU A 139 -10.42 -11.46 4.94
N ALA A 140 -9.24 -11.85 5.44
CA ALA A 140 -8.93 -13.24 5.75
C ALA A 140 -9.88 -13.82 6.83
N VAL A 141 -10.12 -13.07 7.89
CA VAL A 141 -11.08 -13.47 8.95
C VAL A 141 -12.49 -13.61 8.37
N LEU A 142 -12.94 -12.61 7.59
CA LEU A 142 -14.27 -12.65 6.95
C LEU A 142 -14.39 -13.83 5.97
N ARG A 143 -13.31 -14.14 5.22
CA ARG A 143 -13.28 -15.30 4.32
C ARG A 143 -13.35 -16.60 5.11
N HIS A 144 -12.54 -16.77 6.13
CA HIS A 144 -12.54 -17.96 6.99
C HIS A 144 -13.92 -18.22 7.63
N ARG A 145 -14.63 -17.13 8.01
CA ARG A 145 -15.99 -17.19 8.57
C ARG A 145 -17.10 -17.40 7.53
N GLY A 146 -16.78 -17.40 6.23
CA GLY A 146 -17.78 -17.43 5.15
C GLY A 146 -18.62 -16.14 5.03
N ALA A 147 -18.14 -15.04 5.60
CA ALA A 147 -18.82 -13.74 5.65
C ALA A 147 -18.24 -12.69 4.68
N LEU A 148 -17.24 -13.07 3.89
CA LEU A 148 -16.68 -12.19 2.86
C LEU A 148 -17.62 -12.13 1.66
N THR A 149 -18.05 -10.94 1.31
CA THR A 149 -18.89 -10.66 0.13
C THR A 149 -18.07 -9.98 -0.96
N ALA A 150 -18.38 -10.29 -2.22
CA ALA A 150 -17.80 -9.65 -3.40
C ALA A 150 -18.92 -9.05 -4.27
N PRO A 151 -18.65 -7.97 -5.02
CA PRO A 151 -17.40 -7.22 -5.04
C PRO A 151 -17.14 -6.48 -3.71
N LEU A 152 -15.86 -6.21 -3.41
CA LEU A 152 -15.50 -5.39 -2.26
C LEU A 152 -15.90 -3.93 -2.51
N ALA A 153 -16.22 -3.24 -1.43
CA ALA A 153 -16.49 -1.81 -1.43
C ALA A 153 -15.67 -1.11 -0.34
N PRO A 154 -15.37 0.18 -0.51
CA PRO A 154 -14.76 0.97 0.57
C PRO A 154 -15.63 0.93 1.82
N SER A 155 -14.97 0.90 2.96
CA SER A 155 -15.58 0.81 4.27
C SER A 155 -14.85 1.77 5.22
N SER A 156 -15.32 1.88 6.44
CA SER A 156 -14.61 2.51 7.55
C SER A 156 -14.00 1.46 8.48
N GLN A 157 -13.08 1.89 9.33
CA GLN A 157 -12.56 1.04 10.41
C GLN A 157 -13.71 0.56 11.31
N GLU A 158 -14.67 1.43 11.61
CA GLU A 158 -15.81 1.12 12.47
C GLU A 158 -16.68 0.02 11.87
N GLU A 159 -17.01 0.12 10.59
CA GLU A 159 -17.76 -0.91 9.87
C GLU A 159 -17.01 -2.24 9.83
N LEU A 160 -15.68 -2.23 9.55
CA LEU A 160 -14.88 -3.44 9.59
C LEU A 160 -14.84 -4.04 11.00
N ARG A 161 -14.67 -3.22 12.04
CA ARG A 161 -14.73 -3.67 13.43
C ARG A 161 -16.07 -4.33 13.76
N GLY A 162 -17.18 -3.74 13.33
CA GLY A 162 -18.51 -4.32 13.48
C GLY A 162 -18.62 -5.71 12.80
N ARG A 163 -18.09 -5.86 11.58
CA ARG A 163 -18.07 -7.14 10.85
C ARG A 163 -17.11 -8.17 11.47
N LEU A 164 -16.01 -7.72 12.07
CA LEU A 164 -15.03 -8.57 12.74
C LEU A 164 -15.47 -8.98 14.14
N ALA A 165 -16.41 -8.28 14.76
CA ALA A 165 -16.82 -8.53 16.13
C ALA A 165 -17.05 -10.03 16.38
N PRO A 166 -16.60 -10.57 17.53
CA PRO A 166 -16.72 -11.99 17.83
C PRO A 166 -18.18 -12.43 17.82
N GLY A 167 -18.53 -13.33 16.90
CA GLY A 167 -19.81 -14.05 16.95
C GLY A 167 -19.78 -15.19 17.97
N ARG A 168 -20.93 -15.82 18.21
CA ARG A 168 -21.07 -16.95 19.18
C ARG A 168 -20.15 -18.18 18.92
N ARG A 169 -19.41 -18.24 17.78
CA ARG A 169 -18.57 -19.38 17.37
C ARG A 169 -17.10 -19.01 17.16
N VAL A 170 -16.48 -18.18 18.01
CA VAL A 170 -15.06 -17.75 17.85
C VAL A 170 -14.08 -18.65 18.62
N GLY A 171 -14.50 -19.79 19.16
CA GLY A 171 -13.58 -20.71 19.82
C GLY A 171 -12.74 -21.53 18.83
N GLY A 172 -11.42 -21.44 18.91
CA GLY A 172 -10.49 -22.36 18.26
C GLY A 172 -9.88 -21.95 16.91
N VAL A 173 -10.18 -20.75 16.38
CA VAL A 173 -9.50 -20.23 15.19
C VAL A 173 -8.12 -19.72 15.57
N THR A 174 -7.10 -20.17 14.83
CA THR A 174 -5.70 -19.78 15.03
C THR A 174 -5.20 -19.02 13.82
N ALA A 175 -4.39 -18.00 14.06
CA ALA A 175 -3.80 -17.19 12.99
C ALA A 175 -2.32 -16.90 13.27
N VAL A 176 -1.50 -16.92 12.22
CA VAL A 176 -0.11 -16.49 12.28
C VAL A 176 0.10 -15.27 11.41
N VAL A 177 0.82 -14.28 11.94
CA VAL A 177 1.24 -13.08 11.23
C VAL A 177 2.75 -13.11 11.08
N ILE A 178 3.23 -13.19 9.84
CA ILE A 178 4.66 -13.15 9.51
C ILE A 178 5.06 -11.73 9.17
N GLY A 179 6.14 -11.24 9.81
CA GLY A 179 6.49 -9.82 9.78
C GLY A 179 5.67 -8.99 10.79
N ALA A 180 5.28 -9.60 11.91
CA ALA A 180 4.36 -9.05 12.90
C ALA A 180 4.79 -7.71 13.51
N ASP A 181 6.10 -7.43 13.60
CA ASP A 181 6.64 -6.20 14.18
C ASP A 181 6.66 -5.02 13.21
N GLY A 182 6.50 -5.29 11.91
CA GLY A 182 6.39 -4.27 10.88
C GLY A 182 5.08 -3.49 10.95
N ARG A 183 4.98 -2.39 10.20
CA ARG A 183 3.73 -1.58 10.12
C ARG A 183 2.53 -2.43 9.70
N ALA A 184 2.67 -3.24 8.65
CA ALA A 184 1.60 -4.10 8.15
C ALA A 184 1.28 -5.22 9.14
N GLY A 185 2.31 -5.84 9.73
CA GLY A 185 2.12 -6.87 10.76
C GLY A 185 1.33 -6.37 11.96
N ARG A 186 1.64 -5.17 12.47
CA ARG A 186 0.87 -4.57 13.58
C ARG A 186 -0.59 -4.36 13.21
N GLY A 187 -0.87 -3.81 12.02
CA GLY A 187 -2.24 -3.65 11.55
C GLY A 187 -2.98 -4.99 11.45
N ALA A 188 -2.30 -6.03 10.96
CA ALA A 188 -2.86 -7.38 10.87
C ALA A 188 -3.17 -7.96 12.27
N CYS A 189 -2.25 -7.83 13.22
CA CYS A 189 -2.47 -8.26 14.60
C CYS A 189 -3.67 -7.55 15.23
N ASP A 190 -3.80 -6.24 15.05
CA ASP A 190 -4.93 -5.45 15.59
C ASP A 190 -6.27 -5.90 14.99
N ALA A 191 -6.32 -6.22 13.70
CA ALA A 191 -7.53 -6.74 13.06
C ALA A 191 -7.91 -8.13 13.62
N LEU A 192 -6.93 -9.03 13.79
CA LEU A 192 -7.14 -10.36 14.37
C LEU A 192 -7.63 -10.26 15.82
N SER A 193 -6.98 -9.42 16.64
CA SER A 193 -7.38 -9.16 18.02
C SER A 193 -8.80 -8.58 18.10
N THR A 194 -9.16 -7.66 17.17
CA THR A 194 -10.52 -7.14 17.02
C THR A 194 -11.54 -8.27 16.74
N ALA A 195 -11.13 -9.30 16.02
CA ALA A 195 -11.95 -10.46 15.72
C ALA A 195 -12.00 -11.48 16.87
N GLY A 196 -11.31 -11.22 17.99
CA GLY A 196 -11.18 -12.14 19.11
C GLY A 196 -10.21 -13.30 18.85
N ILE A 197 -9.29 -13.15 17.90
CA ILE A 197 -8.25 -14.12 17.55
C ILE A 197 -6.92 -13.55 18.03
N GLU A 198 -6.28 -14.23 19.01
CA GLU A 198 -4.93 -13.87 19.43
C GLU A 198 -3.93 -14.37 18.39
N PRO A 199 -3.19 -13.48 17.70
CA PRO A 199 -2.30 -13.91 16.63
C PRO A 199 -0.99 -14.47 17.15
N THR A 200 -0.53 -15.59 16.59
CA THR A 200 0.86 -16.02 16.67
C THR A 200 1.71 -15.03 15.87
N ARG A 201 2.68 -14.38 16.53
CA ARG A 201 3.49 -13.32 15.94
C ARG A 201 4.86 -13.87 15.57
N TRP A 202 5.17 -13.90 14.27
CA TRP A 202 6.47 -14.31 13.77
C TRP A 202 7.24 -13.13 13.22
N GLY A 203 8.44 -12.94 13.77
CA GLY A 203 9.40 -11.93 13.35
C GLY A 203 10.48 -12.51 12.44
N ARG A 204 11.59 -11.79 12.36
CA ARG A 204 12.73 -12.18 11.50
C ARG A 204 13.41 -13.46 11.98
N ASP A 205 13.50 -13.68 13.29
CA ASP A 205 14.20 -14.83 13.82
C ASP A 205 13.39 -16.11 13.63
N ASP A 206 12.06 -16.05 13.76
CA ASP A 206 11.16 -17.17 13.49
C ASP A 206 11.20 -17.60 12.01
N THR A 207 11.38 -16.65 11.11
CA THR A 207 11.44 -16.91 9.65
C THR A 207 12.80 -17.43 9.18
N ARG A 208 13.88 -17.24 9.94
CA ARG A 208 15.19 -17.83 9.63
C ARG A 208 15.22 -19.34 9.74
N CYS A 209 14.49 -19.88 10.71
CA CYS A 209 14.34 -21.32 10.97
C CYS A 209 12.85 -21.65 10.95
N LEU A 210 12.20 -21.44 9.79
CA LEU A 210 10.76 -21.54 9.63
C LEU A 210 10.25 -22.93 10.01
N ASP A 211 9.43 -23.02 11.07
CA ASP A 211 8.69 -24.21 11.43
C ASP A 211 7.43 -24.33 10.55
N ARG A 212 7.56 -25.12 9.48
CA ARG A 212 6.49 -25.31 8.49
C ARG A 212 5.31 -26.09 9.04
N ASP A 213 5.54 -27.04 9.92
CA ASP A 213 4.46 -27.81 10.55
C ASP A 213 3.63 -26.88 11.45
N ALA A 214 4.27 -26.03 12.24
CA ALA A 214 3.59 -25.02 13.03
C ALA A 214 2.82 -24.01 12.15
N LEU A 215 3.41 -23.56 11.01
CA LEU A 215 2.74 -22.69 10.07
C LEU A 215 1.47 -23.31 9.51
N LEU A 216 1.54 -24.55 9.03
CA LEU A 216 0.42 -25.29 8.44
C LEU A 216 -0.67 -25.64 9.46
N ALA A 217 -0.35 -25.65 10.76
CA ALA A 217 -1.30 -25.89 11.84
C ALA A 217 -2.21 -24.70 12.17
N HIS A 218 -1.94 -23.51 11.67
CA HIS A 218 -2.84 -22.36 11.79
C HIS A 218 -3.96 -22.40 10.74
N ASP A 219 -5.09 -21.77 11.06
CA ASP A 219 -6.23 -21.65 10.12
C ASP A 219 -6.03 -20.50 9.12
N ILE A 220 -5.36 -19.41 9.56
CA ILE A 220 -5.14 -18.19 8.78
C ILE A 220 -3.65 -17.84 8.80
N LEU A 221 -3.08 -17.56 7.62
CA LEU A 221 -1.76 -16.97 7.45
C LEU A 221 -1.89 -15.55 6.93
N VAL A 222 -1.25 -14.59 7.60
CA VAL A 222 -1.08 -13.23 7.08
C VAL A 222 0.41 -12.99 6.80
N ASN A 223 0.77 -12.84 5.52
CA ASN A 223 2.10 -12.44 5.11
C ASN A 223 2.19 -10.90 5.06
N ALA A 224 3.06 -10.35 5.90
CA ALA A 224 3.34 -8.91 5.99
C ALA A 224 4.85 -8.62 5.89
N ILE A 225 5.62 -9.51 5.25
CA ILE A 225 7.06 -9.33 5.07
C ILE A 225 7.31 -8.36 3.90
N GLY A 226 7.76 -7.15 4.20
CA GLY A 226 8.38 -6.28 3.20
C GLY A 226 9.90 -6.51 3.18
N SER A 227 10.43 -7.16 2.16
CA SER A 227 11.86 -7.38 2.00
C SER A 227 12.39 -6.64 0.78
N CYS A 228 13.64 -6.16 0.88
CA CYS A 228 14.42 -5.63 -0.25
C CYS A 228 15.43 -6.66 -0.77
N ARG A 229 15.44 -7.87 -0.23
CA ARG A 229 16.28 -9.00 -0.64
C ARG A 229 15.42 -10.25 -0.74
N PRO A 230 15.75 -11.19 -1.64
CA PRO A 230 15.08 -12.49 -1.70
C PRO A 230 15.08 -13.19 -0.33
N VAL A 231 13.93 -13.77 0.02
CA VAL A 231 13.76 -14.57 1.23
C VAL A 231 13.34 -15.99 0.83
N PRO A 232 13.69 -17.01 1.61
CA PRO A 232 13.19 -18.35 1.35
C PRO A 232 11.66 -18.37 1.32
N PRO A 233 11.03 -19.16 0.43
CA PRO A 233 9.59 -19.28 0.38
C PRO A 233 8.99 -19.72 1.73
N LEU A 234 7.96 -19.03 2.18
CA LEU A 234 7.18 -19.39 3.37
C LEU A 234 6.41 -20.69 3.16
N LEU A 235 5.86 -20.85 1.96
CA LEU A 235 5.14 -22.03 1.50
C LEU A 235 5.57 -22.36 0.06
N THR A 236 5.57 -23.63 -0.25
CA THR A 236 5.75 -24.18 -1.59
C THR A 236 4.46 -24.86 -2.07
N LYS A 237 4.32 -25.05 -3.39
CA LYS A 237 3.15 -25.75 -3.96
C LYS A 237 2.98 -27.17 -3.41
N ALA A 238 4.08 -27.87 -3.12
CA ALA A 238 4.03 -29.23 -2.55
C ALA A 238 3.39 -29.29 -1.14
N GLU A 239 3.54 -28.22 -0.36
CA GLU A 239 2.98 -28.14 0.99
C GLU A 239 1.48 -27.81 1.01
N LEU A 240 0.93 -27.36 -0.12
CA LEU A 240 -0.50 -27.08 -0.22
C LEU A 240 -1.36 -28.36 -0.10
N ASP A 241 -0.80 -29.50 -0.47
CA ASP A 241 -1.47 -30.81 -0.47
C ASP A 241 -1.19 -31.62 0.82
N ASP A 242 -0.47 -31.05 1.82
CA ASP A 242 -0.20 -31.75 3.09
C ASP A 242 -1.50 -32.05 3.83
N GLU A 243 -1.73 -33.33 4.09
CA GLU A 243 -2.95 -33.81 4.78
C GLU A 243 -3.10 -33.27 6.21
N ARG A 244 -2.01 -32.86 6.86
CA ARG A 244 -2.00 -32.27 8.20
C ARG A 244 -2.34 -30.77 8.19
N ARG A 245 -2.38 -30.14 7.02
CA ARG A 245 -2.64 -28.73 6.86
C ARG A 245 -4.04 -28.34 7.38
N ARG A 246 -4.07 -27.41 8.33
CA ARG A 246 -5.28 -26.72 8.78
C ARG A 246 -5.51 -25.41 8.03
N LEU A 247 -4.43 -24.85 7.46
CA LEU A 247 -4.44 -23.57 6.78
C LEU A 247 -5.52 -23.55 5.68
N SER A 248 -6.44 -22.61 5.80
CA SER A 248 -7.59 -22.44 4.92
C SER A 248 -7.63 -21.11 4.19
N VAL A 249 -6.95 -20.07 4.74
CA VAL A 249 -6.90 -18.74 4.14
C VAL A 249 -5.50 -18.15 4.29
N ILE A 250 -4.97 -17.65 3.19
CA ILE A 250 -3.75 -16.81 3.12
C ILE A 250 -4.17 -15.39 2.77
N ALA A 251 -3.73 -14.40 3.56
CA ALA A 251 -3.72 -13.00 3.15
C ALA A 251 -2.29 -12.58 2.85
N ASP A 252 -1.97 -12.40 1.58
CA ASP A 252 -0.68 -11.82 1.18
C ASP A 252 -0.81 -10.30 1.03
N VAL A 253 -0.27 -9.58 2.02
CA VAL A 253 -0.35 -8.11 2.07
C VAL A 253 0.72 -7.47 1.19
N THR A 254 1.78 -8.20 0.82
CA THR A 254 2.89 -7.69 0.01
C THR A 254 2.62 -7.77 -1.48
N CYS A 255 1.97 -8.83 -1.93
CA CYS A 255 1.59 -9.04 -3.33
C CYS A 255 2.77 -8.96 -4.32
N ASP A 256 3.95 -9.49 -3.97
CA ASP A 256 5.18 -9.43 -4.77
C ASP A 256 5.21 -10.47 -5.91
N VAL A 257 4.06 -10.71 -6.54
CA VAL A 257 3.90 -11.71 -7.62
C VAL A 257 4.84 -11.41 -8.80
N GLY A 258 5.52 -12.44 -9.28
CA GLY A 258 6.48 -12.32 -10.39
C GLY A 258 7.80 -11.64 -10.02
N SER A 259 8.00 -11.31 -8.75
CA SER A 259 9.24 -10.75 -8.21
C SER A 259 10.10 -11.84 -7.56
N GLU A 260 11.42 -11.68 -7.61
CA GLU A 260 12.35 -12.50 -6.82
C GLU A 260 12.18 -12.30 -5.30
N LEU A 261 11.44 -11.27 -4.90
CA LEU A 261 11.14 -10.97 -3.50
C LEU A 261 9.88 -11.69 -2.99
N ASN A 262 9.19 -12.44 -3.87
CA ASN A 262 7.96 -13.14 -3.51
C ASN A 262 8.20 -14.23 -2.47
N ALA A 263 7.72 -14.01 -1.26
CA ALA A 263 7.80 -14.98 -0.17
C ALA A 263 6.74 -16.09 -0.25
N LEU A 264 5.73 -15.96 -1.13
CA LEU A 264 4.61 -16.90 -1.30
C LEU A 264 4.42 -17.29 -2.77
N PRO A 265 5.34 -18.06 -3.39
CA PRO A 265 5.27 -18.43 -4.80
C PRO A 265 4.25 -19.56 -5.06
N VAL A 266 3.09 -19.51 -4.39
CA VAL A 266 2.01 -20.51 -4.46
C VAL A 266 0.85 -20.08 -5.35
N TYR A 267 0.86 -18.82 -5.79
CA TYR A 267 -0.07 -18.23 -6.74
C TYR A 267 0.70 -17.34 -7.73
N ASP A 268 0.11 -16.99 -8.88
CA ASP A 268 0.81 -16.35 -10.00
C ASP A 268 0.18 -15.04 -10.48
N HIS A 269 -0.94 -14.62 -9.89
CA HIS A 269 -1.58 -13.33 -10.17
C HIS A 269 -2.26 -12.75 -8.92
N VAL A 270 -2.33 -11.42 -8.84
CA VAL A 270 -3.02 -10.73 -7.75
C VAL A 270 -4.53 -10.88 -7.88
N THR A 271 -5.22 -10.90 -6.76
CA THR A 271 -6.67 -10.79 -6.70
C THR A 271 -7.10 -9.32 -6.73
N ASP A 272 -8.38 -9.05 -6.95
CA ASP A 272 -8.91 -7.70 -7.07
C ASP A 272 -10.21 -7.51 -6.24
N TRP A 273 -10.80 -6.33 -6.32
CA TRP A 273 -12.02 -6.02 -5.57
C TRP A 273 -13.26 -6.76 -6.09
N VAL A 274 -13.25 -7.18 -7.36
CA VAL A 274 -14.36 -7.93 -7.97
C VAL A 274 -14.26 -9.41 -7.61
N ARG A 275 -13.04 -9.94 -7.66
CA ARG A 275 -12.69 -11.31 -7.31
C ARG A 275 -11.60 -11.30 -6.22
N PRO A 276 -11.97 -11.04 -4.96
CA PRO A 276 -11.00 -10.84 -3.89
C PRO A 276 -10.31 -12.11 -3.42
N VAL A 277 -10.77 -13.26 -3.85
CA VAL A 277 -10.30 -14.58 -3.41
C VAL A 277 -10.00 -15.45 -4.61
N GLU A 278 -8.83 -16.06 -4.61
CA GLU A 278 -8.49 -17.17 -5.49
C GLU A 278 -8.44 -18.48 -4.71
N ARG A 279 -8.99 -19.56 -5.28
CA ARG A 279 -8.96 -20.89 -4.72
C ARG A 279 -7.72 -21.64 -5.19
N LEU A 280 -6.76 -21.88 -4.30
CA LEU A 280 -5.52 -22.65 -4.59
C LEU A 280 -5.75 -24.16 -4.56
N CYS A 281 -6.48 -24.66 -3.56
CA CYS A 281 -6.82 -26.09 -3.42
C CYS A 281 -8.33 -26.27 -3.39
N ARG A 282 -8.84 -27.22 -4.18
CA ARG A 282 -10.28 -27.48 -4.35
C ARG A 282 -10.77 -28.75 -3.65
N ASP A 283 -9.85 -29.53 -3.10
CA ASP A 283 -10.13 -30.83 -2.49
C ASP A 283 -10.86 -30.71 -1.15
N SER A 284 -10.84 -31.80 -0.37
CA SER A 284 -11.51 -31.86 0.94
C SER A 284 -11.07 -30.77 1.93
N ARG A 285 -9.91 -30.14 1.70
CA ARG A 285 -9.36 -29.05 2.52
C ARG A 285 -9.09 -27.82 1.63
N PRO A 286 -10.11 -27.03 1.35
CA PRO A 286 -9.96 -25.86 0.50
C PRO A 286 -8.97 -24.85 1.10
N LEU A 287 -8.14 -24.24 0.23
CA LEU A 287 -7.23 -23.16 0.59
C LEU A 287 -7.47 -21.99 -0.35
N ASP A 288 -7.68 -20.84 0.23
CA ASP A 288 -7.92 -19.60 -0.48
C ASP A 288 -6.77 -18.60 -0.26
N VAL A 289 -6.45 -17.82 -1.29
CA VAL A 289 -5.54 -16.68 -1.16
C VAL A 289 -6.28 -15.37 -1.47
N ILE A 290 -5.92 -14.35 -0.70
CA ILE A 290 -6.29 -12.94 -0.89
C ILE A 290 -4.99 -12.17 -1.08
N ALA A 291 -4.79 -11.60 -2.27
CA ALA A 291 -3.57 -10.87 -2.64
C ALA A 291 -3.95 -9.63 -3.45
N ILE A 292 -4.38 -8.57 -2.74
CA ILE A 292 -4.89 -7.33 -3.35
C ILE A 292 -3.86 -6.22 -3.21
N ASP A 293 -3.35 -5.71 -4.33
CA ASP A 293 -2.36 -4.62 -4.38
C ASP A 293 -2.79 -3.31 -3.67
N ASN A 294 -4.08 -3.09 -3.54
CA ASN A 294 -4.63 -1.82 -3.07
C ASN A 294 -5.49 -1.95 -1.80
N LEU A 295 -5.10 -2.83 -0.87
CA LEU A 295 -5.81 -3.08 0.40
C LEU A 295 -6.16 -1.82 1.21
N PRO A 296 -5.26 -0.82 1.39
CA PRO A 296 -5.60 0.36 2.19
C PRO A 296 -6.72 1.22 1.61
N SER A 297 -7.05 1.11 0.33
CA SER A 297 -8.19 1.80 -0.29
C SER A 297 -9.55 1.23 0.15
N LEU A 298 -9.57 0.11 0.86
CA LEU A 298 -10.78 -0.41 1.51
C LEU A 298 -11.16 0.38 2.77
N VAL A 299 -10.19 1.08 3.38
CA VAL A 299 -10.38 1.99 4.53
C VAL A 299 -9.74 3.34 4.20
N PRO A 300 -10.24 4.02 3.16
CA PRO A 300 -9.50 5.10 2.51
C PRO A 300 -9.36 6.34 3.39
N ALA A 301 -10.32 6.63 4.24
CA ALA A 301 -10.27 7.81 5.11
C ALA A 301 -9.20 7.65 6.20
N GLU A 302 -9.21 6.52 6.89
CA GLU A 302 -8.24 6.21 7.95
C GLU A 302 -6.83 6.07 7.38
N ALA A 303 -6.69 5.36 6.26
CA ALA A 303 -5.43 5.21 5.57
C ALA A 303 -4.84 6.56 5.13
N SER A 304 -5.68 7.45 4.61
CA SER A 304 -5.26 8.80 4.20
C SER A 304 -4.86 9.67 5.40
N ARG A 305 -5.62 9.64 6.50
CA ARG A 305 -5.29 10.42 7.70
C ARG A 305 -3.94 10.00 8.28
N ALA A 306 -3.69 8.70 8.41
CA ALA A 306 -2.42 8.19 8.91
C ALA A 306 -1.25 8.60 8.00
N PHE A 307 -1.41 8.42 6.69
CA PHE A 307 -0.39 8.78 5.71
C PHE A 307 -0.12 10.29 5.66
N SER A 308 -1.17 11.09 5.64
CA SER A 308 -1.09 12.54 5.60
C SER A 308 -0.43 13.10 6.86
N ALA A 309 -0.72 12.54 8.03
CA ALA A 309 -0.09 12.94 9.28
C ALA A 309 1.43 12.75 9.27
N ASP A 310 1.91 11.66 8.65
CA ASP A 310 3.35 11.42 8.46
C ASP A 310 3.95 12.34 7.38
N LEU A 311 3.19 12.66 6.33
CA LEU A 311 3.70 13.37 5.16
C LEU A 311 3.73 14.90 5.33
N TRP A 312 2.66 15.52 5.89
CA TRP A 312 2.52 16.96 5.88
C TRP A 312 3.69 17.73 6.54
N PRO A 313 4.32 17.26 7.63
CA PRO A 313 5.47 17.94 8.20
C PRO A 313 6.68 17.95 7.24
N LEU A 314 6.84 16.86 6.47
CA LEU A 314 7.92 16.75 5.48
C LEU A 314 7.70 17.70 4.30
N LEU A 315 6.44 17.95 3.90
CA LEU A 315 6.13 18.89 2.82
C LEU A 315 6.58 20.32 3.16
N LEU A 316 6.65 20.72 4.41
CA LEU A 316 7.19 22.02 4.84
C LEU A 316 8.68 22.16 4.51
N THR A 317 9.42 21.07 4.53
CA THR A 317 10.88 21.06 4.34
C THR A 317 11.30 20.84 2.88
N LEU A 318 10.37 20.80 1.93
CA LEU A 318 10.67 20.59 0.50
C LEU A 318 11.62 21.65 -0.08
N ARG A 319 11.49 22.91 0.35
CA ARG A 319 12.30 24.05 -0.13
C ARG A 319 13.62 24.19 0.65
N GLU A 320 13.68 23.69 1.86
CA GLU A 320 14.83 23.81 2.76
C GLU A 320 15.90 22.73 2.54
N GLY A 321 15.66 21.79 1.58
CA GLY A 321 16.62 20.77 1.19
C GLY A 321 16.93 19.78 2.33
N SER A 322 15.91 19.35 3.09
CA SER A 322 16.12 18.37 4.16
C SER A 322 16.73 17.08 3.61
N GLU A 323 17.54 16.40 4.42
CA GLU A 323 18.26 15.18 4.02
C GLU A 323 17.35 14.09 3.44
N VAL A 324 16.10 13.99 3.93
CA VAL A 324 15.10 13.02 3.45
C VAL A 324 14.77 13.29 1.98
N TRP A 325 14.52 14.56 1.63
CA TRP A 325 14.24 14.94 0.25
C TRP A 325 15.47 14.89 -0.64
N GLU A 326 16.67 15.20 -0.12
CA GLU A 326 17.92 15.07 -0.88
C GLU A 326 18.22 13.61 -1.21
N ARG A 327 18.00 12.66 -0.28
CA ARG A 327 18.11 11.22 -0.58
C ARG A 327 17.12 10.81 -1.67
N CYS A 328 15.87 11.28 -1.59
CA CYS A 328 14.85 11.02 -2.59
C CYS A 328 15.24 11.57 -3.99
N ARG A 329 15.74 12.81 -4.06
CA ARG A 329 16.29 13.41 -5.30
C ARG A 329 17.50 12.65 -5.83
N GLY A 330 18.37 12.18 -4.94
CA GLY A 330 19.54 11.36 -5.27
C GLY A 330 19.14 10.05 -5.95
N ALA A 331 18.13 9.37 -5.42
CA ALA A 331 17.59 8.14 -6.00
C ALA A 331 17.08 8.37 -7.43
N PHE A 332 16.34 9.46 -7.68
CA PHE A 332 15.89 9.85 -9.01
C PHE A 332 17.05 10.09 -9.97
N ARG A 333 18.04 10.93 -9.57
CA ARG A 333 19.22 11.22 -10.41
C ARG A 333 19.98 9.97 -10.81
N ASN A 334 20.18 9.04 -9.86
CA ASN A 334 20.86 7.77 -10.11
C ASN A 334 20.06 6.88 -11.09
N ALA A 335 18.74 6.86 -10.95
CA ALA A 335 17.88 6.07 -11.83
C ALA A 335 17.90 6.60 -13.28
N VAL A 336 17.82 7.93 -13.47
CA VAL A 336 17.92 8.55 -14.82
C VAL A 336 19.33 8.32 -15.41
N ALA A 337 20.39 8.52 -14.66
CA ALA A 337 21.76 8.26 -15.13
C ALA A 337 21.95 6.80 -15.60
N SER A 338 21.30 5.85 -14.95
CA SER A 338 21.35 4.42 -15.30
C SER A 338 20.60 4.10 -16.60
N LEU A 339 19.67 4.94 -17.07
CA LEU A 339 19.02 4.77 -18.38
C LEU A 339 20.01 4.99 -19.53
N GLY A 340 20.84 6.05 -19.43
CA GLY A 340 21.83 6.36 -20.45
C GLY A 340 22.98 5.34 -20.56
N ALA A 341 23.22 4.55 -19.52
CA ALA A 341 24.25 3.52 -19.51
C ALA A 341 23.79 2.16 -20.11
N ARG A 342 22.49 2.00 -20.37
CA ARG A 342 21.89 0.76 -20.92
C ARG A 342 21.40 0.92 -22.37
N GLY A 343 21.54 2.07 -22.98
CA GLY A 343 21.28 2.37 -24.39
C GLY A 343 22.60 2.41 -25.15
#